data_20fc536070a098a84a47fd07894cb749
#
_entry.id   20fc536070a098a84a47fd07894cb749
#
_cell.length_a   1.000
_cell.length_b   1.000
_cell.length_c   1.000
_cell.angle_alpha   90.00
_cell.angle_beta   90.00
_cell.angle_gamma   90.00
#
_symmetry.space_group_name_H-M   'P 1'
#
loop_
_entity.id
_entity.type
_entity.pdbx_description
1 polymer ?
#
loop_
_entity_poly.entity_id
_entity_poly.type
_entity_poly.pdbx_seq_one_letter_code
_entity_poly.pdbx_strand_id
1 'polypeptide(L)'
;MKLRTTMLAATALAVVSTASAAEGWYMSLGAGWNWLEDADYRVGPTSSSYAGQNEYDTGYIIAGAVGYDWGRWRAEFEVAYRDNDIDCVTNNTGGGPCFNPGSNDGVWELSQMVNVLYDIPLGGRFSASVGAGVGGVLVVADQAIINYASSQPDLDDYVVAGQLIAQVGYDLSSRWQLYADYRYFLADDPESFSPQAGSRVEWEKSDHSVLIGMRFDLQADRMPAPPKAPPPAAPPKAPKQFIVFFGFNKSNLTEEAARVVSDAAAAAKEYGSASIMVVGHTDTVGSNRYNDALSMRRSGAVKDGLVANGIPASAISTAGRGES
;
A
#
# COMPACT_ATOMS: atom_id res chain seq x y z
N MET A 1 -14.18 -17.25 31.75
CA MET A 1 -13.89 -16.42 30.57
C MET A 1 -14.19 -14.96 30.91
N LYS A 2 -13.19 -14.12 31.13
CA LYS A 2 -13.34 -12.66 31.29
C LYS A 2 -12.40 -11.99 30.30
N LEU A 3 -12.93 -11.68 29.13
CA LEU A 3 -12.27 -10.88 28.10
C LEU A 3 -11.97 -9.48 28.68
N ARG A 4 -10.73 -9.16 28.96
CA ARG A 4 -10.30 -7.79 29.24
C ARG A 4 -9.93 -7.10 27.93
N THR A 5 -10.87 -6.34 27.40
CA THR A 5 -10.73 -5.51 26.21
C THR A 5 -9.78 -4.34 26.51
N THR A 6 -8.56 -4.39 25.99
CA THR A 6 -7.70 -3.21 25.88
C THR A 6 -7.69 -2.78 24.43
N MET A 7 -8.50 -1.77 24.07
CA MET A 7 -8.44 -1.11 22.77
C MET A 7 -7.17 -0.28 22.65
N LEU A 8 -6.22 -0.69 21.82
CA LEU A 8 -5.18 0.21 21.32
C LEU A 8 -5.72 0.92 20.07
N ALA A 9 -5.93 2.22 20.19
CA ALA A 9 -6.25 3.09 19.07
C ALA A 9 -4.99 3.33 18.24
N ALA A 10 -4.91 2.70 17.08
CA ALA A 10 -3.88 3.00 16.07
C ALA A 10 -4.37 4.16 15.20
N THR A 11 -3.76 5.32 15.35
CA THR A 11 -3.95 6.48 14.47
C THR A 11 -3.22 6.21 13.15
N ALA A 12 -3.97 5.91 12.10
CA ALA A 12 -3.43 5.70 10.76
C ALA A 12 -3.09 7.06 10.11
N LEU A 13 -1.81 7.34 9.93
CA LEU A 13 -1.34 8.43 9.06
C LEU A 13 -1.44 7.94 7.61
N ALA A 14 -2.38 8.51 6.85
CA ALA A 14 -2.50 8.24 5.42
C ALA A 14 -1.42 9.02 4.65
N VAL A 15 -0.32 8.35 4.28
CA VAL A 15 0.60 8.85 3.27
C VAL A 15 0.19 8.24 1.94
N VAL A 16 -0.31 9.09 1.05
CA VAL A 16 -0.68 8.70 -0.32
C VAL A 16 0.59 8.64 -1.15
N SER A 17 1.13 7.44 -1.37
CA SER A 17 2.05 7.18 -2.48
C SER A 17 1.47 6.03 -3.31
N THR A 18 1.22 6.30 -4.57
CA THR A 18 0.69 5.36 -5.53
C THR A 18 1.81 4.47 -6.09
N ALA A 19 2.25 3.48 -5.33
CA ALA A 19 2.85 2.30 -5.91
C ALA A 19 1.72 1.25 -6.01
N SER A 20 1.21 1.03 -7.22
CA SER A 20 0.26 -0.03 -7.48
C SER A 20 1.03 -1.33 -7.45
N ALA A 21 0.92 -2.11 -6.37
CA ALA A 21 1.27 -3.52 -6.41
C ALA A 21 0.47 -4.19 -7.52
N ALA A 22 1.06 -5.13 -8.23
CA ALA A 22 0.35 -5.85 -9.29
C ALA A 22 -0.75 -6.70 -8.65
N GLU A 23 -2.01 -6.38 -8.94
CA GLU A 23 -3.14 -7.20 -8.47
C GLU A 23 -3.04 -8.61 -9.04
N GLY A 24 -3.21 -9.63 -8.22
CA GLY A 24 -3.17 -11.00 -8.71
C GLY A 24 -2.98 -12.07 -7.65
N TRP A 25 -2.96 -13.31 -8.11
CA TRP A 25 -2.67 -14.46 -7.28
C TRP A 25 -1.18 -14.55 -6.95
N TYR A 26 -0.91 -14.95 -5.72
CA TYR A 26 0.44 -15.23 -5.25
C TYR A 26 0.47 -16.50 -4.40
N MET A 27 1.67 -17.02 -4.19
CA MET A 27 1.97 -18.04 -3.19
C MET A 27 3.16 -17.58 -2.35
N SER A 28 3.22 -18.05 -1.12
CA SER A 28 4.30 -17.77 -0.21
C SER A 28 4.73 -19.03 0.54
N LEU A 29 6.01 -19.05 0.90
CA LEU A 29 6.60 -20.08 1.76
C LEU A 29 7.57 -19.40 2.71
N GLY A 30 7.48 -19.71 4.00
CA GLY A 30 8.34 -19.19 5.03
C GLY A 30 8.67 -20.25 6.07
N ALA A 31 9.79 -20.05 6.76
CA ALA A 31 10.19 -20.86 7.89
C ALA A 31 10.85 -19.97 8.95
N GLY A 32 10.83 -20.39 10.18
CA GLY A 32 11.38 -19.60 11.27
C GLY A 32 11.30 -20.28 12.62
N TRP A 33 11.33 -19.46 13.65
CA TRP A 33 11.30 -19.89 15.04
C TRP A 33 9.92 -19.66 15.64
N ASN A 34 9.53 -20.57 16.51
CA ASN A 34 8.30 -20.51 17.27
C ASN A 34 8.59 -20.57 18.76
N TRP A 35 7.98 -19.71 19.53
CA TRP A 35 8.03 -19.68 20.99
C TRP A 35 6.61 -19.91 21.50
N LEU A 36 6.37 -21.09 21.99
CA LEU A 36 5.15 -21.45 22.68
C LEU A 36 5.23 -20.87 24.10
N GLU A 37 4.21 -20.14 24.53
CA GLU A 37 4.16 -19.62 25.90
C GLU A 37 3.97 -20.77 26.91
N ASP A 38 4.58 -20.63 28.06
CA ASP A 38 4.44 -21.60 29.17
C ASP A 38 2.96 -21.73 29.51
N ALA A 39 2.50 -22.96 29.58
CA ALA A 39 1.08 -23.28 29.75
C ALA A 39 0.75 -23.93 31.06
N ASP A 40 -0.22 -23.37 31.75
CA ASP A 40 -0.85 -24.03 32.89
C ASP A 40 -1.78 -25.14 32.39
N TYR A 41 -1.59 -26.36 32.84
CA TYR A 41 -2.49 -27.46 32.56
C TYR A 41 -3.31 -27.88 33.77
N ARG A 42 -4.53 -28.35 33.51
CA ARG A 42 -5.47 -28.85 34.54
C ARG A 42 -6.00 -30.21 34.15
N VAL A 43 -6.05 -31.08 35.14
CA VAL A 43 -6.56 -32.46 35.01
C VAL A 43 -7.70 -32.68 35.96
N GLY A 44 -8.91 -32.90 35.45
CA GLY A 44 -10.08 -33.25 36.24
C GLY A 44 -11.13 -32.14 36.40
N PRO A 45 -12.35 -32.53 36.82
CA PRO A 45 -13.54 -31.67 36.80
C PRO A 45 -13.67 -30.70 37.99
N THR A 46 -12.79 -30.71 38.99
CA THR A 46 -12.96 -29.97 40.23
C THR A 46 -11.67 -29.27 40.68
N SER A 47 -11.80 -28.35 41.64
CA SER A 47 -10.69 -27.62 42.27
C SER A 47 -9.68 -28.48 43.03
N SER A 48 -9.96 -29.75 43.23
CA SER A 48 -9.00 -30.75 43.70
C SER A 48 -8.25 -31.46 42.57
N SER A 49 -8.44 -30.97 41.35
CA SER A 49 -7.78 -31.48 40.17
C SER A 49 -6.30 -31.17 40.20
N TYR A 50 -5.54 -32.04 39.59
CA TYR A 50 -4.10 -31.88 39.41
C TYR A 50 -3.85 -30.68 38.54
N ALA A 51 -2.90 -29.83 38.90
CA ALA A 51 -2.48 -28.70 38.08
C ALA A 51 -0.96 -28.66 38.01
N GLY A 52 -0.41 -28.20 36.90
CA GLY A 52 1.01 -28.03 36.69
C GLY A 52 1.25 -27.00 35.59
N GLN A 53 2.51 -26.83 35.25
CA GLN A 53 2.94 -25.95 34.20
C GLN A 53 3.92 -26.69 33.28
N ASN A 54 3.77 -26.49 31.98
CA ASN A 54 4.73 -26.90 30.97
C ASN A 54 5.52 -25.69 30.52
N GLU A 55 6.83 -25.83 30.52
CA GLU A 55 7.78 -24.89 29.93
C GLU A 55 8.26 -25.49 28.61
N TYR A 56 8.35 -24.66 27.55
CA TYR A 56 8.67 -25.13 26.22
C TYR A 56 9.97 -24.53 25.73
N ASP A 57 10.74 -25.35 25.00
CA ASP A 57 11.88 -24.87 24.24
C ASP A 57 11.46 -24.11 22.97
N THR A 58 12.40 -23.31 22.46
CA THR A 58 12.22 -22.66 21.17
C THR A 58 12.10 -23.71 20.06
N GLY A 59 10.95 -23.74 19.42
CA GLY A 59 10.65 -24.62 18.32
C GLY A 59 10.83 -23.98 16.95
N TYR A 60 10.27 -24.60 15.94
CA TYR A 60 10.28 -24.08 14.57
C TYR A 60 8.88 -24.00 13.98
N ILE A 61 8.75 -23.17 12.93
CA ILE A 61 7.54 -23.02 12.15
C ILE A 61 7.88 -23.10 10.66
N ILE A 62 7.01 -23.77 9.89
CA ILE A 62 7.00 -23.72 8.43
C ILE A 62 5.58 -23.35 8.02
N ALA A 63 5.45 -22.31 7.21
CA ALA A 63 4.16 -21.81 6.74
C ALA A 63 4.15 -21.64 5.24
N GLY A 64 3.07 -22.08 4.59
CA GLY A 64 2.81 -21.87 3.18
C GLY A 64 1.42 -21.26 2.97
N ALA A 65 1.30 -20.30 2.04
CA ALA A 65 0.02 -19.69 1.75
C ALA A 65 -0.19 -19.49 0.25
N VAL A 66 -1.48 -19.45 -0.13
CA VAL A 66 -1.95 -19.00 -1.44
C VAL A 66 -2.92 -17.87 -1.20
N GLY A 67 -2.71 -16.74 -1.88
CA GLY A 67 -3.53 -15.56 -1.68
C GLY A 67 -3.79 -14.77 -2.94
N TYR A 68 -4.62 -13.76 -2.78
CA TYR A 68 -4.92 -12.78 -3.82
C TYR A 68 -4.64 -11.37 -3.29
N ASP A 69 -3.95 -10.59 -4.10
CA ASP A 69 -3.56 -9.21 -3.85
C ASP A 69 -4.46 -8.27 -4.67
N TRP A 70 -5.14 -7.31 -3.99
CA TRP A 70 -5.94 -6.24 -4.59
C TRP A 70 -5.21 -4.88 -4.56
N GLY A 71 -3.92 -4.91 -4.37
CA GLY A 71 -3.05 -3.75 -4.33
C GLY A 71 -2.69 -3.30 -2.91
N ARG A 72 -3.64 -2.93 -2.08
CA ARG A 72 -3.40 -2.60 -0.66
C ARG A 72 -3.94 -3.64 0.31
N TRP A 73 -4.84 -4.45 -0.14
CA TRP A 73 -5.44 -5.50 0.64
C TRP A 73 -5.08 -6.85 0.04
N ARG A 74 -4.71 -7.78 0.87
CA ARG A 74 -4.48 -9.17 0.51
C ARG A 74 -5.35 -10.07 1.37
N ALA A 75 -5.86 -11.13 0.78
CA ALA A 75 -6.41 -12.25 1.54
C ALA A 75 -5.66 -13.52 1.15
N GLU A 76 -5.40 -14.38 2.11
CA GLU A 76 -4.68 -15.62 1.89
C GLU A 76 -5.25 -16.76 2.72
N PHE A 77 -5.17 -17.96 2.17
CA PHE A 77 -5.32 -19.20 2.90
C PHE A 77 -3.93 -19.75 3.20
N GLU A 78 -3.67 -19.98 4.47
CA GLU A 78 -2.39 -20.42 5.00
C GLU A 78 -2.53 -21.77 5.69
N VAL A 79 -1.53 -22.61 5.51
CA VAL A 79 -1.28 -23.81 6.31
C VAL A 79 0.08 -23.66 6.96
N ALA A 80 0.14 -23.82 8.28
CA ALA A 80 1.39 -23.75 9.01
C ALA A 80 1.54 -24.94 9.95
N TYR A 81 2.76 -25.47 10.01
CA TYR A 81 3.20 -26.50 10.94
C TYR A 81 4.15 -25.87 11.95
N ARG A 82 3.93 -26.14 13.22
CA ARG A 82 4.77 -25.74 14.36
C ARG A 82 5.14 -26.95 15.16
N ASP A 83 6.32 -26.91 15.79
CA ASP A 83 6.83 -27.99 16.61
C ASP A 83 7.71 -27.41 17.70
N ASN A 84 7.40 -27.71 18.95
CA ASN A 84 8.09 -27.26 20.15
C ASN A 84 8.31 -28.42 21.10
N ASP A 85 9.55 -28.61 21.54
CA ASP A 85 9.89 -29.59 22.57
C ASP A 85 9.49 -29.07 23.95
N ILE A 86 9.17 -30.00 24.87
CA ILE A 86 8.90 -29.65 26.26
C ILE A 86 10.22 -29.71 27.06
N ASP A 87 10.65 -28.57 27.57
CA ASP A 87 11.86 -28.50 28.42
C ASP A 87 11.59 -28.96 29.84
N CYS A 88 10.45 -28.54 30.40
CA CYS A 88 10.15 -28.75 31.78
C CYS A 88 8.67 -28.97 32.08
N VAL A 89 8.38 -29.98 32.93
CA VAL A 89 7.03 -30.18 33.50
C VAL A 89 7.08 -30.03 34.99
N THR A 90 6.33 -29.11 35.54
CA THR A 90 6.19 -28.95 36.99
C THR A 90 4.85 -29.50 37.48
N ASN A 91 4.91 -30.29 38.54
CA ASN A 91 3.76 -30.89 39.23
C ASN A 91 3.45 -30.05 40.47
N ASN A 92 2.70 -29.04 40.35
CA ASN A 92 2.06 -28.23 41.40
C ASN A 92 2.19 -26.73 41.10
N THR A 93 1.12 -25.98 41.26
CA THR A 93 1.14 -24.53 41.14
C THR A 93 2.00 -23.90 42.21
N GLY A 94 3.30 -23.72 41.94
CA GLY A 94 4.14 -22.93 42.81
C GLY A 94 5.48 -23.51 43.27
N GLY A 95 6.20 -24.27 42.45
CA GLY A 95 7.61 -24.51 42.68
C GLY A 95 8.01 -25.93 43.07
N GLY A 96 7.39 -26.92 42.50
CA GLY A 96 7.91 -28.29 42.46
C GLY A 96 9.21 -28.36 41.64
N PRO A 97 10.03 -29.42 41.82
CA PRO A 97 11.18 -29.63 40.97
C PRO A 97 10.75 -29.85 39.55
N CYS A 98 11.44 -29.19 38.60
CA CYS A 98 11.32 -29.43 37.19
C CYS A 98 11.64 -30.88 36.82
N PHE A 99 10.77 -31.49 36.07
CA PHE A 99 11.00 -32.81 35.47
C PHE A 99 11.14 -32.64 33.98
N ASN A 100 12.30 -32.96 33.42
CA ASN A 100 12.51 -32.98 31.98
C ASN A 100 12.02 -34.35 31.45
N PRO A 101 11.00 -34.39 30.61
CA PRO A 101 10.38 -35.64 30.17
C PRO A 101 11.24 -36.43 29.17
N GLY A 102 12.20 -35.80 28.51
CA GLY A 102 13.06 -36.42 27.52
C GLY A 102 12.92 -35.81 26.10
N SER A 103 13.82 -36.16 25.22
CA SER A 103 13.97 -35.54 23.90
C SER A 103 12.92 -35.93 22.86
N ASN A 104 11.87 -36.64 23.23
CA ASN A 104 10.81 -37.09 22.29
C ASN A 104 9.42 -36.58 22.68
N ASP A 105 9.34 -35.73 23.70
CA ASP A 105 8.06 -35.22 24.19
C ASP A 105 7.92 -33.75 23.81
N GLY A 106 6.88 -33.43 23.04
CA GLY A 106 6.68 -32.12 22.48
C GLY A 106 5.21 -31.80 22.15
N VAL A 107 5.01 -30.65 21.62
CA VAL A 107 3.71 -30.21 21.07
C VAL A 107 3.92 -29.81 19.62
N TRP A 108 3.25 -30.52 18.72
CA TRP A 108 3.20 -30.10 17.34
C TRP A 108 1.79 -29.66 16.91
N GLU A 109 1.74 -28.81 15.91
CA GLU A 109 0.51 -28.13 15.49
C GLU A 109 0.42 -28.03 13.99
N LEU A 110 -0.80 -28.20 13.49
CA LEU A 110 -1.13 -27.95 12.09
C LEU A 110 -2.30 -26.97 12.00
N SER A 111 -2.03 -25.73 11.67
CA SER A 111 -3.04 -24.69 11.56
C SER A 111 -3.47 -24.45 10.12
N GLN A 112 -4.78 -24.12 9.93
CA GLN A 112 -5.36 -23.67 8.69
C GLN A 112 -6.03 -22.32 8.95
N MET A 113 -5.53 -21.26 8.32
CA MET A 113 -5.92 -19.88 8.61
C MET A 113 -6.37 -19.16 7.35
N VAL A 114 -7.35 -18.29 7.50
CA VAL A 114 -7.68 -17.27 6.48
C VAL A 114 -7.23 -15.94 7.06
N ASN A 115 -6.27 -15.31 6.37
CA ASN A 115 -5.67 -14.05 6.77
C ASN A 115 -6.12 -12.91 5.86
N VAL A 116 -6.27 -11.72 6.42
CA VAL A 116 -6.41 -10.47 5.68
C VAL A 116 -5.30 -9.54 6.12
N LEU A 117 -4.54 -9.00 5.14
CA LEU A 117 -3.42 -8.10 5.38
C LEU A 117 -3.64 -6.77 4.65
N TYR A 118 -3.11 -5.72 5.24
CA TYR A 118 -3.07 -4.38 4.65
C TYR A 118 -1.62 -3.97 4.39
N ASP A 119 -1.30 -3.67 3.13
CA ASP A 119 0.03 -3.35 2.67
C ASP A 119 0.28 -1.84 2.70
N ILE A 120 1.39 -1.44 3.33
CA ILE A 120 1.83 -0.07 3.54
C ILE A 120 3.14 0.11 2.76
N PRO A 121 3.14 0.85 1.63
CA PRO A 121 4.36 1.12 0.88
C PRO A 121 5.27 2.05 1.70
N LEU A 122 6.51 1.62 1.94
CA LEU A 122 7.51 2.41 2.66
C LEU A 122 8.41 3.22 1.71
N GLY A 123 8.27 2.99 0.39
CA GLY A 123 9.07 3.61 -0.65
C GLY A 123 10.22 2.73 -1.15
N GLY A 124 10.62 2.93 -2.41
CA GLY A 124 11.60 2.09 -3.08
C GLY A 124 11.10 0.64 -3.25
N ARG A 125 11.84 -0.30 -2.69
CA ARG A 125 11.55 -1.75 -2.73
C ARG A 125 11.00 -2.30 -1.42
N PHE A 126 10.77 -1.45 -0.42
CA PHE A 126 10.32 -1.86 0.89
C PHE A 126 8.82 -1.66 1.07
N SER A 127 8.20 -2.61 1.71
CA SER A 127 6.81 -2.57 2.17
C SER A 127 6.71 -3.04 3.62
N ALA A 128 5.67 -2.62 4.31
CA ALA A 128 5.24 -3.22 5.56
C ALA A 128 3.82 -3.71 5.40
N SER A 129 3.43 -4.71 6.17
CA SER A 129 2.05 -5.18 6.17
C SER A 129 1.62 -5.48 7.60
N VAL A 130 0.36 -5.24 7.89
CA VAL A 130 -0.28 -5.65 9.13
C VAL A 130 -1.53 -6.43 8.79
N GLY A 131 -1.79 -7.48 9.54
CA GLY A 131 -2.92 -8.34 9.26
C GLY A 131 -3.44 -9.09 10.46
N ALA A 132 -4.57 -9.72 10.25
CA ALA A 132 -5.18 -10.63 11.19
C ALA A 132 -5.77 -11.83 10.46
N GLY A 133 -5.83 -12.96 11.14
CA GLY A 133 -6.38 -14.19 10.62
C GLY A 133 -7.24 -14.92 11.63
N VAL A 134 -8.14 -15.73 11.10
CA VAL A 134 -8.96 -16.67 11.88
C VAL A 134 -8.93 -18.04 11.20
N GLY A 135 -9.06 -19.08 11.98
CA GLY A 135 -9.06 -20.44 11.44
C GLY A 135 -9.18 -21.49 12.52
N GLY A 136 -8.55 -22.63 12.29
CA GLY A 136 -8.46 -23.71 13.24
C GLY A 136 -7.06 -24.29 13.30
N VAL A 137 -6.76 -24.95 14.40
CA VAL A 137 -5.49 -25.62 14.63
C VAL A 137 -5.74 -27.00 15.24
N LEU A 138 -5.10 -28.01 14.66
CA LEU A 138 -4.91 -29.31 15.28
C LEU A 138 -3.69 -29.20 16.17
N VAL A 139 -3.86 -29.41 17.45
CA VAL A 139 -2.80 -29.44 18.46
C VAL A 139 -2.62 -30.89 18.90
N VAL A 140 -1.42 -31.39 18.86
CA VAL A 140 -1.08 -32.74 19.32
C VAL A 140 0.06 -32.64 20.32
N ALA A 141 -0.20 -33.08 21.53
CA ALA A 141 0.78 -33.12 22.59
C ALA A 141 1.22 -34.59 22.85
N ASP A 142 2.49 -34.86 22.55
CA ASP A 142 3.09 -36.16 22.75
C ASP A 142 3.48 -36.34 24.23
N GLN A 143 2.90 -37.30 24.90
CA GLN A 143 3.23 -37.98 26.16
C GLN A 143 3.53 -37.19 27.46
N ALA A 144 3.85 -35.92 27.46
CA ALA A 144 4.49 -35.28 28.61
C ALA A 144 3.59 -34.52 29.59
N ILE A 145 2.30 -34.39 29.33
CA ILE A 145 1.41 -33.58 30.18
C ILE A 145 1.14 -34.25 31.55
N ILE A 146 1.35 -35.55 31.68
CA ILE A 146 1.05 -36.26 32.95
C ILE A 146 2.07 -37.36 33.21
N ASN A 147 2.89 -37.17 34.22
CA ASN A 147 3.88 -38.11 34.67
C ASN A 147 3.26 -39.33 35.39
N TYR A 148 2.34 -40.06 34.74
CA TYR A 148 1.72 -41.26 35.24
C TYR A 148 1.71 -42.37 34.19
N ALA A 149 2.68 -43.26 34.30
CA ALA A 149 2.77 -44.55 33.57
C ALA A 149 3.12 -44.52 32.09
N SER A 150 4.00 -45.35 31.72
CA SER A 150 4.77 -45.61 30.52
C SER A 150 4.02 -45.92 29.22
N SER A 151 2.83 -45.43 28.99
CA SER A 151 2.10 -45.57 27.73
C SER A 151 0.86 -44.67 27.72
N GLN A 152 1.08 -43.35 27.57
CA GLN A 152 -0.02 -42.40 27.36
C GLN A 152 -0.34 -42.30 25.89
N PRO A 153 -1.62 -42.26 25.47
CA PRO A 153 -1.97 -41.85 24.12
C PRO A 153 -1.65 -40.37 23.90
N ASP A 154 -1.32 -40.03 22.69
CA ASP A 154 -1.19 -38.63 22.26
C ASP A 154 -2.50 -37.89 22.56
N LEU A 155 -2.39 -36.69 23.12
CA LEU A 155 -3.53 -35.85 23.38
C LEU A 155 -3.70 -34.91 22.16
N ASP A 156 -4.80 -35.06 21.44
CA ASP A 156 -5.09 -34.26 20.26
C ASP A 156 -6.44 -33.54 20.41
N ASP A 157 -6.48 -32.31 19.91
CA ASP A 157 -7.71 -31.54 19.78
C ASP A 157 -7.63 -30.57 18.59
N TYR A 158 -8.81 -30.27 18.02
CA TYR A 158 -8.92 -29.27 16.95
C TYR A 158 -9.74 -28.10 17.43
N VAL A 159 -9.08 -26.95 17.62
CA VAL A 159 -9.67 -25.77 18.22
C VAL A 159 -9.66 -24.56 17.27
N VAL A 160 -10.52 -23.58 17.57
CA VAL A 160 -10.55 -22.32 16.83
C VAL A 160 -9.33 -21.49 17.21
N ALA A 161 -8.74 -20.84 16.22
CA ALA A 161 -7.57 -20.01 16.40
C ALA A 161 -7.69 -18.65 15.70
N GLY A 162 -6.93 -17.68 16.22
CA GLY A 162 -6.75 -16.37 15.65
C GLY A 162 -5.27 -15.99 15.63
N GLN A 163 -4.88 -15.13 14.67
CA GLN A 163 -3.51 -14.61 14.65
C GLN A 163 -3.46 -13.14 14.26
N LEU A 164 -2.43 -12.46 14.76
CA LEU A 164 -2.03 -11.13 14.32
C LEU A 164 -0.70 -11.23 13.58
N ILE A 165 -0.55 -10.51 12.50
CA ILE A 165 0.63 -10.55 11.62
C ILE A 165 1.18 -9.14 11.44
N ALA A 166 2.50 -9.00 11.60
CA ALA A 166 3.25 -7.80 11.21
C ALA A 166 4.41 -8.25 10.31
N GLN A 167 4.45 -7.74 9.08
CA GLN A 167 5.40 -8.19 8.05
C GLN A 167 6.17 -7.02 7.46
N VAL A 168 7.43 -7.24 7.12
CA VAL A 168 8.25 -6.34 6.30
C VAL A 168 8.68 -7.10 5.06
N GLY A 169 8.47 -6.50 3.89
CA GLY A 169 8.80 -7.06 2.59
C GLY A 169 9.88 -6.27 1.86
N TYR A 170 10.69 -6.97 1.06
CA TYR A 170 11.66 -6.39 0.15
C TYR A 170 11.53 -7.03 -1.24
N ASP A 171 11.19 -6.22 -2.25
CA ASP A 171 10.99 -6.67 -3.62
C ASP A 171 12.33 -6.97 -4.30
N LEU A 172 12.62 -8.24 -4.52
CA LEU A 172 13.81 -8.69 -5.27
C LEU A 172 13.62 -8.45 -6.76
N SER A 173 12.41 -8.67 -7.26
CA SER A 173 12.00 -8.45 -8.65
C SER A 173 10.50 -8.16 -8.71
N SER A 174 9.95 -8.03 -9.92
CA SER A 174 8.49 -7.89 -10.12
C SER A 174 7.68 -9.11 -9.69
N ARG A 175 8.31 -10.28 -9.49
CA ARG A 175 7.65 -11.53 -9.12
C ARG A 175 8.03 -12.05 -7.75
N TRP A 176 9.19 -11.66 -7.24
CA TRP A 176 9.75 -12.21 -6.02
C TRP A 176 9.90 -11.14 -4.95
N GLN A 177 9.32 -11.39 -3.81
CA GLN A 177 9.50 -10.60 -2.60
C GLN A 177 10.08 -11.47 -1.49
N LEU A 178 11.14 -11.01 -0.86
CA LEU A 178 11.62 -11.55 0.41
C LEU A 178 10.81 -10.88 1.53
N TYR A 179 10.38 -11.64 2.52
CA TYR A 179 9.71 -11.06 3.69
C TYR A 179 10.26 -11.63 5.00
N ALA A 180 10.11 -10.84 6.05
CA ALA A 180 10.21 -11.28 7.43
C ALA A 180 8.90 -10.89 8.13
N ASP A 181 8.32 -11.80 8.89
CA ASP A 181 7.12 -11.53 9.67
C ASP A 181 7.24 -11.96 11.12
N TYR A 182 6.47 -11.29 11.94
CA TYR A 182 6.19 -11.63 13.32
C TYR A 182 4.72 -11.96 13.43
N ARG A 183 4.41 -13.02 14.16
CA ARG A 183 3.05 -13.50 14.41
C ARG A 183 2.81 -13.66 15.88
N TYR A 184 1.65 -13.26 16.32
CA TYR A 184 1.07 -13.61 17.60
C TYR A 184 -0.14 -14.49 17.34
N PHE A 185 -0.07 -15.74 17.78
CA PHE A 185 -1.07 -16.76 17.54
C PHE A 185 -1.78 -17.09 18.85
N LEU A 186 -3.09 -17.18 18.81
CA LEU A 186 -3.96 -17.50 19.95
C LEU A 186 -4.89 -18.61 19.51
N ALA A 187 -5.02 -19.63 20.32
CA ALA A 187 -6.02 -20.68 20.13
C ALA A 187 -6.96 -20.73 21.33
N ASP A 188 -8.14 -21.27 21.15
CA ASP A 188 -8.99 -21.67 22.27
C ASP A 188 -8.29 -22.80 23.02
N ASP A 189 -8.57 -22.95 24.32
CA ASP A 189 -7.89 -23.92 25.16
C ASP A 189 -8.17 -25.35 24.67
N PRO A 190 -7.15 -26.10 24.21
CA PRO A 190 -7.37 -27.46 23.79
C PRO A 190 -7.80 -28.36 24.97
N GLU A 191 -8.74 -29.23 24.70
CA GLU A 191 -9.26 -30.17 25.69
C GLU A 191 -9.14 -31.60 25.15
N SER A 192 -8.48 -32.48 25.87
CA SER A 192 -8.44 -33.89 25.52
C SER A 192 -8.78 -34.77 26.69
N PHE A 193 -9.34 -35.95 26.41
CA PHE A 193 -9.68 -36.92 27.47
C PHE A 193 -8.56 -37.92 27.63
N SER A 194 -7.94 -37.91 28.83
CA SER A 194 -6.97 -38.93 29.21
C SER A 194 -7.68 -40.18 29.83
N PRO A 195 -7.69 -41.33 29.12
CA PRO A 195 -8.28 -42.54 29.67
C PRO A 195 -7.61 -43.05 30.91
N GLN A 196 -6.32 -42.78 31.08
CA GLN A 196 -5.51 -43.23 32.26
C GLN A 196 -5.82 -42.40 33.47
N ALA A 197 -5.95 -41.06 33.30
CA ALA A 197 -6.38 -40.19 34.38
C ALA A 197 -7.88 -40.28 34.64
N GLY A 198 -8.66 -40.86 33.73
CA GLY A 198 -10.13 -40.85 33.77
C GLY A 198 -10.73 -39.46 33.79
N SER A 199 -10.01 -38.49 33.24
CA SER A 199 -10.31 -37.07 33.38
C SER A 199 -9.94 -36.31 32.11
N ARG A 200 -10.56 -35.14 31.93
CA ARG A 200 -10.24 -34.18 30.88
C ARG A 200 -8.98 -33.40 31.27
N VAL A 201 -8.14 -33.16 30.29
CA VAL A 201 -6.96 -32.28 30.36
C VAL A 201 -7.24 -31.04 29.49
N GLU A 202 -6.99 -29.88 30.08
CA GLU A 202 -7.17 -28.58 29.43
C GLU A 202 -5.89 -27.78 29.66
N TRP A 203 -5.42 -27.04 28.62
CA TRP A 203 -4.23 -26.18 28.75
C TRP A 203 -4.37 -24.90 27.91
N GLU A 204 -3.75 -23.80 28.39
CA GLU A 204 -3.72 -22.53 27.69
C GLU A 204 -2.77 -22.59 26.49
N LYS A 205 -3.13 -21.85 25.41
CA LYS A 205 -2.38 -21.92 24.16
C LYS A 205 -2.20 -20.54 23.51
N SER A 206 -0.95 -20.07 23.50
CA SER A 206 -0.52 -18.90 22.73
C SER A 206 0.92 -19.03 22.28
N ASP A 207 1.22 -18.49 21.09
CA ASP A 207 2.56 -18.56 20.52
C ASP A 207 3.01 -17.23 19.90
N HIS A 208 4.33 -17.07 19.87
CA HIS A 208 5.01 -16.05 19.10
C HIS A 208 5.87 -16.71 18.02
N SER A 209 5.80 -16.24 16.78
CA SER A 209 6.65 -16.75 15.72
C SER A 209 7.35 -15.62 14.99
N VAL A 210 8.56 -15.87 14.53
CA VAL A 210 9.30 -15.02 13.59
C VAL A 210 9.71 -15.87 12.40
N LEU A 211 9.30 -15.47 11.22
CA LEU A 211 9.55 -16.19 9.97
C LEU A 211 10.33 -15.32 8.98
N ILE A 212 11.12 -15.99 8.16
CA ILE A 212 11.67 -15.43 6.93
C ILE A 212 11.14 -16.26 5.77
N GLY A 213 10.64 -15.61 4.74
CA GLY A 213 10.03 -16.32 3.63
C GLY A 213 10.11 -15.58 2.31
N MET A 214 9.60 -16.23 1.29
CA MET A 214 9.51 -15.69 -0.06
C MET A 214 8.06 -15.74 -0.57
N ARG A 215 7.62 -14.65 -1.18
CA ARG A 215 6.37 -14.57 -1.94
C ARG A 215 6.68 -14.58 -3.42
N PHE A 216 5.90 -15.34 -4.17
CA PHE A 216 5.95 -15.41 -5.62
C PHE A 216 4.62 -14.97 -6.21
N ASP A 217 4.63 -13.89 -6.98
CA ASP A 217 3.47 -13.35 -7.67
C ASP A 217 3.27 -14.04 -9.02
N LEU A 218 2.15 -14.73 -9.18
CA LEU A 218 1.85 -15.56 -10.35
C LEU A 218 1.53 -14.74 -11.60
N GLN A 219 1.09 -13.49 -11.44
CA GLN A 219 0.61 -12.61 -12.52
C GLN A 219 1.47 -11.36 -12.76
N ALA A 220 2.66 -11.29 -12.19
CA ALA A 220 3.53 -10.11 -12.23
C ALA A 220 4.03 -9.67 -13.61
N ASP A 221 3.69 -10.38 -14.69
CA ASP A 221 3.98 -9.95 -16.06
C ASP A 221 3.01 -8.88 -16.60
N ARG A 222 2.03 -8.46 -15.84
CA ARG A 222 1.34 -7.20 -16.13
C ARG A 222 2.29 -6.07 -15.73
N MET A 223 3.13 -5.66 -16.69
CA MET A 223 3.76 -4.34 -16.60
C MET A 223 2.69 -3.36 -16.07
N PRO A 224 3.02 -2.51 -15.08
CA PRO A 224 2.13 -1.43 -14.69
C PRO A 224 1.63 -0.80 -15.98
N ALA A 225 0.31 -0.71 -16.17
CA ALA A 225 -0.23 -0.07 -17.36
C ALA A 225 0.53 1.25 -17.51
N PRO A 226 1.18 1.51 -18.66
CA PRO A 226 1.99 2.71 -18.83
C PRO A 226 1.16 3.87 -18.30
N PRO A 227 1.73 4.80 -17.52
CA PRO A 227 1.00 5.89 -16.91
C PRO A 227 0.08 6.44 -17.99
N LYS A 228 -1.23 6.46 -17.73
CA LYS A 228 -2.22 6.93 -18.71
C LYS A 228 -1.64 8.18 -19.31
N ALA A 229 -1.28 8.15 -20.61
CA ALA A 229 -0.63 9.27 -21.27
C ALA A 229 -1.40 10.53 -20.87
N PRO A 230 -0.73 11.58 -20.40
CA PRO A 230 -1.42 12.79 -20.01
C PRO A 230 -2.39 13.11 -21.15
N PRO A 231 -3.64 13.51 -20.86
CA PRO A 231 -4.63 13.81 -21.89
C PRO A 231 -3.93 14.63 -22.97
N PRO A 232 -4.10 14.32 -24.28
CA PRO A 232 -3.46 15.07 -25.34
C PRO A 232 -3.60 16.54 -25.02
N ALA A 233 -2.49 17.28 -24.96
CA ALA A 233 -2.52 18.71 -24.72
C ALA A 233 -3.58 19.29 -25.66
N ALA A 234 -4.54 20.03 -25.11
CA ALA A 234 -5.60 20.62 -25.91
C ALA A 234 -4.95 21.28 -27.13
N PRO A 235 -5.44 21.04 -28.34
CA PRO A 235 -4.82 21.60 -29.53
C PRO A 235 -4.62 23.10 -29.32
N PRO A 236 -3.44 23.67 -29.69
CA PRO A 236 -3.16 25.06 -29.44
C PRO A 236 -4.29 25.88 -30.06
N LYS A 237 -4.91 26.75 -29.27
CA LYS A 237 -5.98 27.62 -29.76
C LYS A 237 -5.46 28.34 -30.99
N ALA A 238 -6.18 28.24 -32.10
CA ALA A 238 -5.79 28.89 -33.36
C ALA A 238 -5.58 30.40 -33.13
N PRO A 239 -4.53 31.01 -33.70
CA PRO A 239 -4.26 32.42 -33.52
C PRO A 239 -5.45 33.24 -34.04
N LYS A 240 -6.01 34.12 -33.19
CA LYS A 240 -7.03 35.08 -33.64
C LYS A 240 -6.38 36.19 -34.42
N GLN A 241 -6.94 36.52 -35.57
CA GLN A 241 -6.50 37.61 -36.41
C GLN A 241 -7.54 38.75 -36.39
N PHE A 242 -7.07 39.99 -36.23
CA PHE A 242 -7.88 41.20 -36.27
C PHE A 242 -7.39 42.12 -37.39
N ILE A 243 -8.31 42.73 -38.17
CA ILE A 243 -7.97 43.64 -39.25
C ILE A 243 -8.45 45.01 -38.87
N VAL A 244 -7.54 45.99 -38.93
CA VAL A 244 -7.80 47.40 -38.60
C VAL A 244 -7.66 48.23 -39.87
N PHE A 245 -8.71 48.92 -40.25
CA PHE A 245 -8.73 49.76 -41.45
C PHE A 245 -8.39 51.22 -41.10
N PHE A 246 -7.66 51.85 -42.01
CA PHE A 246 -7.31 53.27 -41.95
C PHE A 246 -7.84 54.02 -43.15
N GLY A 247 -8.17 55.30 -42.97
CA GLY A 247 -8.52 56.16 -44.10
C GLY A 247 -7.33 56.34 -45.06
N PHE A 248 -7.63 56.78 -46.26
CA PHE A 248 -6.63 57.06 -47.26
C PHE A 248 -5.59 58.07 -46.70
N ASN A 249 -4.31 57.73 -46.80
CA ASN A 249 -3.20 58.52 -46.28
C ASN A 249 -3.29 58.94 -44.84
N LYS A 250 -4.02 58.13 -44.02
CA LYS A 250 -4.16 58.34 -42.56
C LYS A 250 -3.50 57.20 -41.75
N SER A 251 -3.04 57.53 -40.57
CA SER A 251 -2.53 56.60 -39.56
C SER A 251 -3.19 56.76 -38.18
N ASN A 252 -4.15 57.68 -38.04
CA ASN A 252 -4.93 57.83 -36.82
C ASN A 252 -6.05 56.78 -36.77
N LEU A 253 -6.31 56.21 -35.61
CA LEU A 253 -7.42 55.28 -35.40
C LEU A 253 -8.75 56.05 -35.44
N THR A 254 -9.69 55.57 -36.23
CA THR A 254 -11.09 55.98 -36.18
C THR A 254 -11.78 55.33 -34.99
N GLU A 255 -12.99 55.77 -34.61
CA GLU A 255 -13.74 55.09 -33.52
C GLU A 255 -13.95 53.59 -33.80
N GLU A 256 -14.22 53.27 -35.07
CA GLU A 256 -14.43 51.89 -35.51
C GLU A 256 -13.14 51.07 -35.41
N ALA A 257 -12.01 51.63 -35.84
CA ALA A 257 -10.68 51.04 -35.68
C ALA A 257 -10.30 50.87 -34.22
N ALA A 258 -10.62 51.84 -33.37
CA ALA A 258 -10.38 51.77 -31.92
C ALA A 258 -11.17 50.66 -31.24
N ARG A 259 -12.41 50.39 -31.67
CA ARG A 259 -13.19 49.23 -31.17
C ARG A 259 -12.53 47.92 -31.54
N VAL A 260 -12.08 47.72 -32.76
CA VAL A 260 -11.35 46.52 -33.20
C VAL A 260 -10.08 46.31 -32.35
N VAL A 261 -9.34 47.40 -32.06
CA VAL A 261 -8.15 47.33 -31.21
C VAL A 261 -8.49 46.94 -29.76
N SER A 262 -9.62 47.46 -29.23
CA SER A 262 -10.12 47.08 -27.91
C SER A 262 -10.51 45.59 -27.86
N ASP A 263 -11.20 45.08 -28.88
CA ASP A 263 -11.58 43.66 -28.97
C ASP A 263 -10.34 42.76 -29.08
N ALA A 264 -9.33 43.20 -29.85
CA ALA A 264 -8.05 42.50 -29.94
C ALA A 264 -7.33 42.46 -28.59
N ALA A 265 -7.34 43.56 -27.83
CA ALA A 265 -6.76 43.61 -26.49
C ALA A 265 -7.50 42.71 -25.51
N ALA A 266 -8.83 42.67 -25.56
CA ALA A 266 -9.64 41.77 -24.73
C ALA A 266 -9.34 40.30 -25.04
N ALA A 267 -9.27 39.93 -26.31
CA ALA A 267 -8.92 38.60 -26.74
C ALA A 267 -7.49 38.23 -26.29
N ALA A 268 -6.52 39.13 -26.40
CA ALA A 268 -5.15 38.86 -25.94
C ALA A 268 -5.07 38.60 -24.44
N LYS A 269 -5.84 39.30 -23.63
CA LYS A 269 -5.96 39.06 -22.17
C LYS A 269 -6.58 37.72 -21.87
N GLU A 270 -7.57 37.27 -22.60
CA GLU A 270 -8.20 35.94 -22.47
C GLU A 270 -7.23 34.80 -22.81
N TYR A 271 -6.31 35.03 -23.77
CA TYR A 271 -5.29 34.04 -24.14
C TYR A 271 -4.10 33.94 -23.16
N GLY A 272 -4.02 34.83 -22.20
CA GLY A 272 -2.92 34.82 -21.22
C GLY A 272 -1.64 35.43 -21.79
N SER A 273 -0.51 34.94 -21.84
CA SER A 273 0.74 35.49 -22.34
C SER A 273 0.85 35.51 -23.88
N ALA A 274 -0.04 36.16 -24.56
CA ALA A 274 0.00 36.21 -26.02
C ALA A 274 1.06 37.18 -26.48
N SER A 275 1.91 36.77 -27.42
CA SER A 275 2.74 37.66 -28.23
C SER A 275 1.90 38.21 -29.36
N ILE A 276 1.80 39.52 -29.49
CA ILE A 276 1.01 40.20 -30.52
C ILE A 276 1.94 40.71 -31.59
N MET A 277 1.70 40.32 -32.83
CA MET A 277 2.39 40.90 -34.00
C MET A 277 1.45 41.84 -34.75
N VAL A 278 1.83 43.09 -34.88
CA VAL A 278 1.10 44.12 -35.61
C VAL A 278 1.82 44.42 -36.92
N VAL A 279 1.18 44.10 -38.04
CA VAL A 279 1.77 44.36 -39.37
C VAL A 279 0.92 45.43 -40.05
N GLY A 280 1.57 46.55 -40.39
CA GLY A 280 0.94 47.64 -41.16
C GLY A 280 1.12 47.46 -42.66
N HIS A 281 0.10 47.76 -43.41
CA HIS A 281 0.11 47.77 -44.89
C HIS A 281 -0.44 49.08 -45.41
N THR A 282 -0.13 49.41 -46.67
CA THR A 282 -0.69 50.53 -47.46
C THR A 282 -1.24 50.03 -48.77
N ASP A 283 -1.93 50.88 -49.46
CA ASP A 283 -2.23 50.69 -50.91
C ASP A 283 -0.97 50.99 -51.76
N THR A 284 -1.10 50.82 -53.09
CA THR A 284 -0.01 50.98 -54.04
C THR A 284 0.18 52.44 -54.52
N VAL A 285 -0.50 53.40 -53.86
CA VAL A 285 -0.40 54.82 -54.27
C VAL A 285 0.72 55.49 -53.53
N GLY A 286 1.73 55.98 -54.21
CA GLY A 286 2.88 56.69 -53.68
C GLY A 286 4.21 55.96 -53.91
N SER A 287 5.28 56.48 -53.31
CA SER A 287 6.57 55.80 -53.43
C SER A 287 6.71 54.73 -52.34
N ASN A 288 7.50 53.64 -52.59
CA ASN A 288 7.76 52.59 -51.67
C ASN A 288 8.25 53.14 -50.32
N ARG A 289 9.18 54.10 -50.32
CA ARG A 289 9.70 54.77 -49.13
C ARG A 289 8.59 55.45 -48.34
N TYR A 290 7.63 56.06 -49.00
CA TYR A 290 6.49 56.72 -48.36
C TYR A 290 5.56 55.67 -47.76
N ASN A 291 5.27 54.61 -48.49
CA ASN A 291 4.38 53.53 -48.11
C ASN A 291 4.99 52.73 -46.92
N ASP A 292 6.30 52.48 -46.91
CA ASP A 292 7.01 51.91 -45.77
C ASP A 292 6.83 52.75 -44.51
N ALA A 293 7.08 54.11 -44.64
CA ALA A 293 6.92 55.01 -43.50
C ALA A 293 5.46 55.10 -43.01
N LEU A 294 4.46 55.02 -43.92
CA LEU A 294 3.03 55.08 -43.57
C LEU A 294 2.60 53.76 -42.88
N SER A 295 3.03 52.60 -43.39
CA SER A 295 2.73 51.31 -42.79
C SER A 295 3.30 51.18 -41.36
N MET A 296 4.52 51.70 -41.13
CA MET A 296 5.12 51.77 -39.79
C MET A 296 4.33 52.69 -38.83
N ARG A 297 3.87 53.86 -39.31
CA ARG A 297 3.02 54.74 -38.49
C ARG A 297 1.68 54.07 -38.13
N ARG A 298 1.05 53.32 -39.08
CA ARG A 298 -0.19 52.59 -38.84
C ARG A 298 0.00 51.48 -37.78
N SER A 299 1.06 50.68 -37.93
CA SER A 299 1.34 49.63 -36.92
C SER A 299 1.69 50.23 -35.54
N GLY A 300 2.38 51.40 -35.51
CA GLY A 300 2.61 52.13 -34.29
C GLY A 300 1.34 52.62 -33.61
N ALA A 301 0.41 53.21 -34.36
CA ALA A 301 -0.87 53.65 -33.82
C ALA A 301 -1.71 52.51 -33.22
N VAL A 302 -1.70 51.32 -33.84
CA VAL A 302 -2.35 50.13 -33.28
C VAL A 302 -1.65 49.66 -32.02
N LYS A 303 -0.31 49.67 -31.95
CA LYS A 303 0.45 49.36 -30.77
C LYS A 303 0.07 50.29 -29.60
N ASP A 304 0.06 51.59 -29.86
CA ASP A 304 -0.30 52.58 -28.83
C ASP A 304 -1.74 52.36 -28.33
N GLY A 305 -2.65 52.02 -29.21
CA GLY A 305 -4.02 51.66 -28.86
C GLY A 305 -4.10 50.38 -27.99
N LEU A 306 -3.31 49.37 -28.32
CA LEU A 306 -3.23 48.14 -27.51
C LEU A 306 -2.65 48.40 -26.11
N VAL A 307 -1.60 49.24 -26.03
CA VAL A 307 -1.01 49.63 -24.75
C VAL A 307 -2.01 50.42 -23.90
N ALA A 308 -2.75 51.37 -24.52
CA ALA A 308 -3.83 52.12 -23.85
C ALA A 308 -4.93 51.20 -23.31
N ASN A 309 -5.15 50.06 -23.96
CA ASN A 309 -6.06 49.01 -23.49
C ASN A 309 -5.40 47.98 -22.53
N GLY A 310 -4.21 48.28 -22.00
CA GLY A 310 -3.54 47.53 -20.90
C GLY A 310 -2.74 46.31 -21.37
N ILE A 311 -2.33 46.25 -22.63
CA ILE A 311 -1.37 45.24 -23.10
C ILE A 311 0.07 45.74 -22.86
N PRO A 312 0.97 44.98 -22.23
CA PRO A 312 2.36 45.41 -22.05
C PRO A 312 3.06 45.65 -23.38
N ALA A 313 3.78 46.79 -23.49
CA ALA A 313 4.50 47.15 -24.73
C ALA A 313 5.52 46.07 -25.15
N SER A 314 6.08 45.33 -24.20
CA SER A 314 7.00 44.21 -24.43
C SER A 314 6.37 43.00 -25.10
N ALA A 315 5.06 42.83 -25.00
CA ALA A 315 4.31 41.75 -25.64
C ALA A 315 3.92 42.07 -27.10
N ILE A 316 4.19 43.31 -27.58
CA ILE A 316 3.76 43.80 -28.90
C ILE A 316 4.97 44.05 -29.79
N SER A 317 5.07 43.34 -30.89
CA SER A 317 6.01 43.60 -31.99
C SER A 317 5.30 44.29 -33.14
N THR A 318 5.96 45.25 -33.82
CA THR A 318 5.42 46.01 -34.95
C THR A 318 6.31 45.84 -36.18
N ALA A 319 5.67 45.73 -37.34
CA ALA A 319 6.33 45.72 -38.64
C ALA A 319 5.52 46.57 -39.65
N GLY A 320 6.22 47.27 -40.55
CA GLY A 320 5.63 47.91 -41.71
C GLY A 320 6.04 47.14 -42.96
N ARG A 321 5.09 46.89 -43.87
CA ARG A 321 5.34 46.20 -45.14
C ARG A 321 4.99 47.04 -46.35
N GLY A 322 4.71 48.35 -46.16
CA GLY A 322 4.32 49.20 -47.28
C GLY A 322 3.15 48.63 -48.07
N GLU A 323 3.30 48.52 -49.34
CA GLU A 323 2.31 48.00 -50.33
C GLU A 323 2.42 46.48 -50.54
N SER A 324 3.30 45.77 -49.90
CA SER A 324 3.53 44.32 -50.04
C SER A 324 2.68 43.45 -49.11
#